data_437b69a42e9af9432097943378e5bcb0
#
_entry.id   437b69a42e9af9432097943378e5bcb0
#
_cell.length_a   1.000
_cell.length_b   1.000
_cell.length_c   1.000
_cell.angle_alpha   90.00
_cell.angle_beta   90.00
_cell.angle_gamma   90.00
#
_symmetry.space_group_name_H-M   'P 1'
#
loop_
_entity.id
_entity.type
_entity.pdbx_description
1 polymer ?
#
loop_
_entity_poly.entity_id
_entity_poly.type
_entity_poly.pdbx_seq_one_letter_code
_entity_poly.pdbx_strand_id
1 'polypeptide(L)'
;MAARTQRILLWWGLAFMVAYGLVWWRLFHMMPPPTAKWSADEIARFYVEHSADIKIGATICGWTSGFMVPIAVVVAVQIARHEEGAKAWAALAFAGGTLMSIPLVLPPIFWGAAAFTPTRAPEVTSIMHELAMLTFVTTDQYYIFMWVAVAFVALIPHTVLHTPFPRWFGYYTAWTALMFEPGALAFLTRSGPFAWNGLLAFWSPVVTFFAWMTVMAMMLFRAIAQQDDGRSATVAQDQ
;
A
#
# COMPACT_ATOMS: atom_id res chain seq x y z
N MET A 1 17.07 10.52 -13.05
CA MET A 1 17.03 11.04 -11.66
C MET A 1 18.27 10.54 -10.93
N ALA A 2 18.89 11.39 -10.11
CA ALA A 2 20.10 11.01 -9.36
C ALA A 2 19.78 9.92 -8.31
N ALA A 3 20.73 9.03 -8.04
CA ALA A 3 20.58 7.97 -7.03
C ALA A 3 20.27 8.52 -5.63
N ARG A 4 20.91 9.63 -5.25
CA ARG A 4 20.64 10.32 -3.97
C ARG A 4 19.17 10.71 -3.84
N THR A 5 18.57 11.30 -4.87
CA THR A 5 17.15 11.68 -4.86
C THR A 5 16.24 10.47 -4.72
N GLN A 6 16.55 9.36 -5.40
CA GLN A 6 15.78 8.11 -5.28
C GLN A 6 15.85 7.54 -3.86
N ARG A 7 17.03 7.56 -3.22
CA ARG A 7 17.17 7.13 -1.81
C ARG A 7 16.34 8.00 -0.87
N ILE A 8 16.32 9.32 -1.07
CA ILE A 8 15.51 10.24 -0.24
C ILE A 8 14.03 9.90 -0.38
N LEU A 9 13.52 9.76 -1.61
CA LEU A 9 12.12 9.41 -1.86
C LEU A 9 11.74 8.06 -1.28
N LEU A 10 12.62 7.06 -1.42
CA LEU A 10 12.37 5.72 -0.88
C LEU A 10 12.34 5.75 0.66
N TRP A 11 13.28 6.41 1.31
CA TRP A 11 13.28 6.56 2.76
C TRP A 11 12.07 7.36 3.26
N TRP A 12 11.65 8.41 2.54
CA TRP A 12 10.43 9.15 2.87
C TRP A 12 9.20 8.23 2.84
N GLY A 13 9.00 7.50 1.73
CA GLY A 13 7.87 6.58 1.64
C GLY A 13 7.88 5.51 2.72
N LEU A 14 9.04 4.87 2.97
CA LEU A 14 9.18 3.83 4.00
C LEU A 14 8.94 4.38 5.42
N ALA A 15 9.45 5.55 5.75
CA ALA A 15 9.22 6.18 7.06
C ALA A 15 7.73 6.47 7.28
N PHE A 16 7.05 6.99 6.26
CA PHE A 16 5.62 7.25 6.32
C PHE A 16 4.80 5.96 6.39
N MET A 17 5.21 4.90 5.68
CA MET A 17 4.59 3.58 5.79
C MET A 17 4.68 3.02 7.21
N VAL A 18 5.84 3.14 7.85
CA VAL A 18 6.02 2.70 9.25
C VAL A 18 5.15 3.52 10.19
N ALA A 19 5.13 4.85 10.04
CA ALA A 19 4.28 5.73 10.85
C ALA A 19 2.79 5.36 10.68
N TYR A 20 2.34 5.16 9.45
CA TYR A 20 0.98 4.72 9.12
C TYR A 20 0.62 3.39 9.78
N GLY A 21 1.49 2.38 9.68
CA GLY A 21 1.29 1.07 10.30
C GLY A 21 1.20 1.13 11.84
N LEU A 22 2.05 1.96 12.48
CA LEU A 22 2.00 2.18 13.93
C LEU A 22 0.70 2.84 14.38
N VAL A 23 0.15 3.77 13.59
CA VAL A 23 -1.15 4.39 13.85
C VAL A 23 -2.27 3.34 13.83
N TRP A 24 -2.27 2.44 12.86
CA TRP A 24 -3.26 1.37 12.78
C TRP A 24 -3.26 0.48 14.03
N TRP A 25 -2.10 0.18 14.52
CA TRP A 25 -1.94 -0.67 15.68
C TRP A 25 -2.27 0.06 16.98
N ARG A 26 -1.77 1.28 17.18
CA ARG A 26 -1.76 1.95 18.48
C ARG A 26 -2.90 2.95 18.68
N LEU A 27 -3.35 3.59 17.60
CA LEU A 27 -4.30 4.69 17.68
C LEU A 27 -5.67 4.35 17.11
N PHE A 28 -5.73 3.58 16.02
CA PHE A 28 -7.02 3.14 15.52
C PHE A 28 -7.59 1.94 16.26
N HIS A 29 -6.77 1.15 16.95
CA HIS A 29 -7.17 -0.10 17.58
C HIS A 29 -7.79 -1.10 16.58
N MET A 30 -7.32 -1.06 15.32
CA MET A 30 -7.81 -1.89 14.21
C MET A 30 -6.92 -3.10 13.92
N MET A 31 -5.99 -3.42 14.83
CA MET A 31 -5.15 -4.61 14.76
C MET A 31 -5.27 -5.42 16.06
N PRO A 32 -6.07 -6.49 16.09
CA PRO A 32 -6.94 -7.03 15.04
C PRO A 32 -8.14 -6.13 14.74
N PRO A 33 -8.70 -6.20 13.51
CA PRO A 33 -9.86 -5.39 13.14
C PRO A 33 -11.11 -5.85 13.90
N PRO A 34 -12.01 -4.92 14.27
CA PRO A 34 -13.30 -5.25 14.82
C PRO A 34 -14.08 -6.22 13.93
N THR A 35 -14.81 -7.16 14.54
CA THR A 35 -15.57 -8.15 13.78
C THR A 35 -16.74 -7.51 13.03
N ALA A 36 -16.99 -7.99 11.81
CA ALA A 36 -18.12 -7.57 10.98
C ALA A 36 -19.50 -7.92 11.59
N LYS A 37 -19.51 -8.64 12.71
CA LYS A 37 -20.73 -9.03 13.41
C LYS A 37 -21.16 -8.06 14.51
N TRP A 38 -20.35 -7.07 14.83
CA TRP A 38 -20.72 -6.10 15.86
C TRP A 38 -22.02 -5.38 15.48
N SER A 39 -22.86 -5.16 16.49
CA SER A 39 -24.04 -4.31 16.40
C SER A 39 -23.64 -2.83 16.30
N ALA A 40 -24.57 -1.98 15.87
CA ALA A 40 -24.35 -0.53 15.83
C ALA A 40 -23.96 0.03 17.20
N ASP A 41 -24.56 -0.48 18.29
CA ASP A 41 -24.25 -0.04 19.64
C ASP A 41 -22.84 -0.46 20.11
N GLU A 42 -22.36 -1.63 19.70
CA GLU A 42 -20.98 -2.08 19.99
C GLU A 42 -19.97 -1.22 19.26
N ILE A 43 -20.22 -0.91 18.00
CA ILE A 43 -19.40 -0.01 17.21
C ILE A 43 -19.40 1.40 17.81
N ALA A 44 -20.57 1.95 18.17
CA ALA A 44 -20.66 3.28 18.77
C ALA A 44 -19.88 3.35 20.09
N ARG A 45 -19.98 2.35 20.95
CA ARG A 45 -19.20 2.27 22.21
C ARG A 45 -17.70 2.27 21.95
N PHE A 46 -17.23 1.50 20.97
CA PHE A 46 -15.83 1.49 20.57
C PHE A 46 -15.34 2.88 20.18
N TYR A 47 -16.11 3.64 19.39
CA TYR A 47 -15.74 5.00 19.00
C TYR A 47 -15.84 6.01 20.14
N VAL A 48 -16.74 5.83 21.12
CA VAL A 48 -16.78 6.66 22.34
C VAL A 48 -15.51 6.43 23.16
N GLU A 49 -15.15 5.18 23.37
CA GLU A 49 -13.99 4.78 24.18
C GLU A 49 -12.66 5.25 23.57
N HIS A 50 -12.50 5.13 22.23
CA HIS A 50 -11.25 5.41 21.55
C HIS A 50 -11.25 6.72 20.75
N SER A 51 -12.24 7.61 20.95
CA SER A 51 -12.43 8.83 20.16
C SER A 51 -11.17 9.70 20.03
N ALA A 52 -10.45 9.92 21.13
CA ALA A 52 -9.26 10.77 21.12
C ALA A 52 -8.14 10.15 20.28
N ASP A 53 -7.87 8.87 20.49
CA ASP A 53 -6.81 8.13 19.79
C ASP A 53 -7.10 8.07 18.28
N ILE A 54 -8.34 7.75 17.91
CA ILE A 54 -8.74 7.66 16.49
C ILE A 54 -8.63 9.02 15.80
N LYS A 55 -9.00 10.13 16.44
CA LYS A 55 -8.83 11.49 15.87
C LYS A 55 -7.36 11.85 15.65
N ILE A 56 -6.51 11.55 16.63
CA ILE A 56 -5.06 11.75 16.48
C ILE A 56 -4.53 10.85 15.35
N GLY A 57 -4.95 9.59 15.32
CA GLY A 57 -4.58 8.65 14.28
C GLY A 57 -4.98 9.12 12.88
N ALA A 58 -6.23 9.60 12.72
CA ALA A 58 -6.71 10.13 11.46
C ALA A 58 -5.91 11.35 11.00
N THR A 59 -5.50 12.22 11.94
CA THR A 59 -4.64 13.38 11.64
C THR A 59 -3.27 12.93 11.13
N ILE A 60 -2.62 11.97 11.79
CA ILE A 60 -1.30 11.46 11.36
C ILE A 60 -1.43 10.75 10.01
N CYS A 61 -2.47 9.94 9.81
CA CYS A 61 -2.73 9.29 8.53
C CYS A 61 -3.02 10.30 7.41
N GLY A 62 -3.64 11.44 7.72
CA GLY A 62 -3.80 12.55 6.76
C GLY A 62 -2.48 13.03 6.16
N TRP A 63 -1.39 12.96 6.93
CA TRP A 63 -0.05 13.32 6.44
C TRP A 63 0.71 12.14 5.81
N THR A 64 0.44 10.91 6.23
CA THR A 64 1.29 9.75 5.92
C THR A 64 0.69 8.76 4.92
N SER A 65 -0.63 8.80 4.68
CA SER A 65 -1.34 7.85 3.80
C SER A 65 -0.87 7.85 2.34
N GLY A 66 -0.26 8.95 1.88
CA GLY A 66 0.32 9.05 0.54
C GLY A 66 1.70 8.41 0.37
N PHE A 67 2.15 7.58 1.30
CA PHE A 67 3.51 7.00 1.30
C PHE A 67 3.85 6.18 0.04
N MET A 68 2.86 5.68 -0.68
CA MET A 68 3.06 4.97 -1.93
C MET A 68 3.55 5.88 -3.07
N VAL A 69 3.23 7.17 -3.06
CA VAL A 69 3.59 8.10 -4.14
C VAL A 69 5.11 8.21 -4.33
N PRO A 70 5.92 8.54 -3.31
CA PRO A 70 7.37 8.61 -3.48
C PRO A 70 7.99 7.25 -3.83
N ILE A 71 7.44 6.14 -3.34
CA ILE A 71 7.88 4.78 -3.70
C ILE A 71 7.57 4.50 -5.18
N ALA A 72 6.36 4.82 -5.65
CA ALA A 72 5.95 4.64 -7.04
C ALA A 72 6.83 5.44 -8.02
N VAL A 73 7.25 6.65 -7.64
CA VAL A 73 8.23 7.42 -8.43
C VAL A 73 9.53 6.64 -8.60
N VAL A 74 10.07 6.06 -7.53
CA VAL A 74 11.32 5.30 -7.60
C VAL A 74 11.16 4.04 -8.43
N VAL A 75 10.07 3.29 -8.27
CA VAL A 75 9.75 2.10 -9.09
C VAL A 75 9.68 2.47 -10.57
N ALA A 76 8.91 3.51 -10.90
CA ALA A 76 8.74 3.97 -12.28
C ALA A 76 10.08 4.41 -12.90
N VAL A 77 10.92 5.12 -12.15
CA VAL A 77 12.25 5.53 -12.61
C VAL A 77 13.15 4.32 -12.88
N GLN A 78 13.12 3.32 -12.02
CA GLN A 78 13.92 2.12 -12.22
C GLN A 78 13.42 1.31 -13.44
N ILE A 79 12.11 1.20 -13.64
CA ILE A 79 11.54 0.57 -14.85
C ILE A 79 11.92 1.37 -16.09
N ALA A 80 11.71 2.70 -16.10
CA ALA A 80 11.96 3.56 -17.25
C ALA A 80 13.41 3.58 -17.71
N ARG A 81 14.38 3.29 -16.84
CA ARG A 81 15.79 3.21 -17.19
C ARG A 81 16.13 2.01 -18.08
N HIS A 82 15.34 0.98 -17.99
CA HIS A 82 15.56 -0.28 -18.67
C HIS A 82 14.54 -0.54 -19.79
N GLU A 83 13.43 0.19 -19.80
CA GLU A 83 12.38 0.07 -20.80
C GLU A 83 12.75 0.88 -22.07
N GLU A 84 12.62 0.27 -23.24
CA GLU A 84 12.77 0.94 -24.52
C GLU A 84 11.44 1.56 -25.00
N GLY A 85 11.52 2.60 -25.82
CA GLY A 85 10.36 3.24 -26.44
C GLY A 85 9.52 4.11 -25.48
N ALA A 86 8.20 3.94 -25.50
CA ALA A 86 7.22 4.86 -24.92
C ALA A 86 7.13 4.88 -23.39
N LYS A 87 7.90 4.07 -22.66
CA LYS A 87 7.90 3.99 -21.20
C LYS A 87 6.51 3.68 -20.59
N ALA A 88 5.73 2.86 -21.27
CA ALA A 88 4.34 2.56 -20.88
C ALA A 88 4.26 1.82 -19.54
N TRP A 89 5.18 0.87 -19.29
CA TRP A 89 5.22 0.14 -18.03
C TRP A 89 5.66 1.00 -16.84
N ALA A 90 6.59 1.92 -17.07
CA ALA A 90 6.97 2.91 -16.08
C ALA A 90 5.79 3.84 -15.74
N ALA A 91 5.06 4.30 -16.76
CA ALA A 91 3.88 5.13 -16.57
C ALA A 91 2.77 4.38 -15.83
N LEU A 92 2.50 3.12 -16.18
CA LEU A 92 1.52 2.27 -15.50
C LEU A 92 1.92 2.01 -14.04
N ALA A 93 3.21 1.73 -13.77
CA ALA A 93 3.70 1.53 -12.41
C ALA A 93 3.54 2.78 -11.55
N PHE A 94 3.83 3.97 -12.11
CA PHE A 94 3.62 5.24 -11.40
C PHE A 94 2.14 5.51 -11.12
N ALA A 95 1.29 5.41 -12.14
CA ALA A 95 -0.14 5.65 -12.00
C ALA A 95 -0.77 4.65 -11.00
N GLY A 96 -0.48 3.36 -11.15
CA GLY A 96 -0.95 2.31 -10.26
C GLY A 96 -0.47 2.52 -8.82
N GLY A 97 0.82 2.81 -8.62
CA GLY A 97 1.37 3.07 -7.30
C GLY A 97 0.77 4.32 -6.63
N THR A 98 0.43 5.34 -7.40
CA THR A 98 -0.29 6.51 -6.89
C THR A 98 -1.72 6.16 -6.48
N LEU A 99 -2.42 5.38 -7.30
CA LEU A 99 -3.78 4.89 -7.00
C LEU A 99 -3.83 4.00 -5.76
N MET A 100 -2.73 3.30 -5.43
CA MET A 100 -2.61 2.54 -4.18
C MET A 100 -2.79 3.40 -2.92
N SER A 101 -2.72 4.71 -3.02
CA SER A 101 -3.02 5.61 -1.91
C SER A 101 -4.52 5.70 -1.59
N ILE A 102 -5.43 5.35 -2.51
CA ILE A 102 -6.88 5.43 -2.28
C ILE A 102 -7.33 4.56 -1.10
N PRO A 103 -7.04 3.23 -1.07
CA PRO A 103 -7.37 2.38 0.07
C PRO A 103 -6.63 2.76 1.37
N LEU A 104 -5.62 3.60 1.29
CA LEU A 104 -4.86 4.04 2.45
C LEU A 104 -5.37 5.38 3.02
N VAL A 105 -5.93 6.26 2.18
CA VAL A 105 -6.39 7.59 2.61
C VAL A 105 -7.87 7.61 3.02
N LEU A 106 -8.74 6.90 2.31
CA LEU A 106 -10.18 6.95 2.57
C LEU A 106 -10.59 6.34 3.92
N PRO A 107 -10.13 5.14 4.32
CA PRO A 107 -10.52 4.54 5.60
C PRO A 107 -10.20 5.43 6.81
N PRO A 108 -8.99 6.00 6.96
CA PRO A 108 -8.70 6.95 8.04
C PRO A 108 -9.63 8.17 8.07
N ILE A 109 -10.08 8.68 6.91
CA ILE A 109 -11.04 9.78 6.85
C ILE A 109 -12.38 9.34 7.44
N PHE A 110 -12.87 8.16 7.09
CA PHE A 110 -14.15 7.65 7.58
C PHE A 110 -14.09 7.29 9.07
N TRP A 111 -13.00 6.68 9.55
CA TRP A 111 -12.79 6.46 10.99
C TRP A 111 -12.68 7.77 11.76
N GLY A 112 -11.94 8.74 11.24
CA GLY A 112 -11.86 10.07 11.80
C GLY A 112 -13.22 10.76 11.88
N ALA A 113 -14.04 10.65 10.83
CA ALA A 113 -15.40 11.18 10.81
C ALA A 113 -16.33 10.50 11.81
N ALA A 114 -16.21 9.16 11.98
CA ALA A 114 -16.95 8.42 13.00
C ALA A 114 -16.58 8.87 14.43
N ALA A 115 -15.28 9.07 14.68
CA ALA A 115 -14.76 9.50 15.97
C ALA A 115 -14.96 10.99 16.25
N PHE A 116 -15.19 11.83 15.23
CA PHE A 116 -15.30 13.29 15.38
C PHE A 116 -16.46 13.71 16.27
N THR A 117 -17.62 13.04 16.14
CA THR A 117 -18.80 13.23 16.99
C THR A 117 -19.23 11.88 17.58
N PRO A 118 -18.60 11.41 18.66
CA PRO A 118 -18.82 10.06 19.18
C PRO A 118 -20.22 9.86 19.81
N THR A 119 -20.94 10.94 20.08
CA THR A 119 -22.33 10.93 20.60
C THR A 119 -23.39 10.88 19.49
N ARG A 120 -22.98 10.69 18.24
CA ARG A 120 -23.89 10.53 17.09
C ARG A 120 -24.71 9.25 17.22
N ALA A 121 -25.85 9.18 16.50
CA ALA A 121 -26.66 7.96 16.48
C ALA A 121 -25.82 6.73 16.08
N PRO A 122 -25.94 5.60 16.80
CA PRO A 122 -25.13 4.40 16.59
C PRO A 122 -25.12 3.91 15.14
N GLU A 123 -26.24 4.00 14.44
CA GLU A 123 -26.40 3.58 13.04
C GLU A 123 -25.52 4.41 12.10
N VAL A 124 -25.40 5.71 12.33
CA VAL A 124 -24.56 6.60 11.51
C VAL A 124 -23.08 6.29 11.74
N THR A 125 -22.70 6.04 12.99
CA THR A 125 -21.32 5.63 13.33
C THR A 125 -20.97 4.28 12.70
N SER A 126 -21.93 3.34 12.75
CA SER A 126 -21.79 2.01 12.14
C SER A 126 -21.60 2.10 10.62
N ILE A 127 -22.38 2.91 9.91
CA ILE A 127 -22.23 3.14 8.46
C ILE A 127 -20.84 3.68 8.15
N MET A 128 -20.33 4.65 8.91
CA MET A 128 -18.98 5.20 8.70
C MET A 128 -17.90 4.14 8.92
N HIS A 129 -18.06 3.29 9.93
CA HIS A 129 -17.13 2.18 10.21
C HIS A 129 -17.16 1.14 9.08
N GLU A 130 -18.36 0.69 8.66
CA GLU A 130 -18.53 -0.25 7.55
C GLU A 130 -17.93 0.31 6.25
N LEU A 131 -18.18 1.58 5.96
CA LEU A 131 -17.64 2.25 4.78
C LEU A 131 -16.10 2.26 4.80
N ALA A 132 -15.50 2.55 5.96
CA ALA A 132 -14.05 2.52 6.12
C ALA A 132 -13.49 1.10 5.92
N MET A 133 -14.06 0.10 6.60
CA MET A 133 -13.57 -1.27 6.54
C MET A 133 -13.73 -1.87 5.14
N LEU A 134 -14.90 -1.68 4.52
CA LEU A 134 -15.14 -2.16 3.16
C LEU A 134 -14.25 -1.43 2.15
N THR A 135 -14.11 -0.10 2.22
CA THR A 135 -13.20 0.63 1.34
C THR A 135 -11.78 0.10 1.46
N PHE A 136 -11.32 -0.21 2.67
CA PHE A 136 -9.97 -0.73 2.87
C PHE A 136 -9.75 -2.08 2.19
N VAL A 137 -10.67 -3.03 2.38
CA VAL A 137 -10.45 -4.42 1.91
C VAL A 137 -10.93 -4.67 0.47
N THR A 138 -11.75 -3.80 -0.12
CA THR A 138 -12.34 -4.04 -1.45
C THR A 138 -11.75 -3.16 -2.56
N THR A 139 -10.87 -2.21 -2.23
CA THR A 139 -10.23 -1.33 -3.22
C THR A 139 -8.84 -1.80 -3.63
N ASP A 140 -8.50 -3.01 -3.30
CA ASP A 140 -7.26 -3.70 -3.68
C ASP A 140 -7.04 -3.79 -5.20
N GLN A 141 -8.08 -3.72 -6.01
CA GLN A 141 -7.96 -3.61 -7.47
C GLN A 141 -7.06 -2.44 -7.93
N TYR A 142 -6.92 -1.39 -7.13
CA TYR A 142 -6.00 -0.29 -7.44
C TYR A 142 -4.52 -0.66 -7.29
N TYR A 143 -4.20 -1.73 -6.55
CA TYR A 143 -2.85 -2.25 -6.42
C TYR A 143 -2.38 -3.00 -7.66
N ILE A 144 -3.29 -3.65 -8.37
CA ILE A 144 -2.97 -4.54 -9.49
C ILE A 144 -2.20 -3.83 -10.61
N PHE A 145 -2.48 -2.57 -10.88
CA PHE A 145 -1.83 -1.83 -11.98
C PHE A 145 -0.32 -1.72 -11.79
N MET A 146 0.15 -1.39 -10.59
CA MET A 146 1.59 -1.35 -10.32
C MET A 146 2.18 -2.75 -10.30
N TRP A 147 1.49 -3.73 -9.70
CA TRP A 147 1.97 -5.11 -9.64
C TRP A 147 2.06 -5.76 -11.01
N VAL A 148 1.10 -5.52 -11.89
CA VAL A 148 1.16 -5.99 -13.28
C VAL A 148 2.38 -5.41 -13.99
N ALA A 149 2.63 -4.11 -13.86
CA ALA A 149 3.81 -3.47 -14.46
C ALA A 149 5.12 -4.09 -13.95
N VAL A 150 5.25 -4.26 -12.63
CA VAL A 150 6.44 -4.88 -12.00
C VAL A 150 6.61 -6.33 -12.42
N ALA A 151 5.54 -7.11 -12.39
CA ALA A 151 5.58 -8.52 -12.78
C ALA A 151 5.94 -8.68 -14.27
N PHE A 152 5.32 -7.86 -15.13
CA PHE A 152 5.58 -7.89 -16.57
C PHE A 152 7.05 -7.58 -16.87
N VAL A 153 7.59 -6.50 -16.33
CA VAL A 153 8.99 -6.09 -16.51
C VAL A 153 9.95 -7.16 -15.97
N ALA A 154 9.60 -7.84 -14.88
CA ALA A 154 10.42 -8.90 -14.32
C ALA A 154 10.38 -10.21 -15.12
N LEU A 155 9.27 -10.52 -15.79
CA LEU A 155 9.04 -11.82 -16.44
C LEU A 155 9.35 -11.82 -17.94
N ILE A 156 9.21 -10.68 -18.62
CA ILE A 156 9.41 -10.56 -20.08
C ILE A 156 10.78 -9.96 -20.37
N PRO A 157 11.76 -10.76 -20.79
CA PRO A 157 13.15 -10.34 -20.89
C PRO A 157 13.47 -9.49 -22.13
N HIS A 158 12.50 -9.22 -23.01
CA HIS A 158 12.78 -8.66 -24.34
C HIS A 158 12.77 -7.13 -24.41
N THR A 159 12.25 -6.45 -23.42
CA THR A 159 12.17 -4.98 -23.38
C THR A 159 13.18 -4.34 -22.43
N VAL A 160 13.93 -5.17 -21.69
CA VAL A 160 14.80 -4.68 -20.61
C VAL A 160 16.09 -5.50 -20.55
N LEU A 161 17.21 -4.90 -20.96
CA LEU A 161 18.50 -5.61 -20.99
C LEU A 161 18.98 -6.08 -19.61
N HIS A 162 18.68 -5.30 -18.56
CA HIS A 162 18.99 -5.61 -17.16
C HIS A 162 17.83 -5.14 -16.27
N THR A 163 16.84 -6.01 -16.08
CA THR A 163 15.71 -5.68 -15.22
C THR A 163 16.16 -5.42 -13.77
N PRO A 164 15.66 -4.37 -13.10
CA PRO A 164 15.92 -4.14 -11.70
C PRO A 164 15.27 -5.21 -10.81
N PHE A 165 14.37 -6.02 -11.39
CA PHE A 165 13.59 -7.03 -10.70
C PHE A 165 13.89 -8.42 -11.25
N PRO A 166 14.38 -9.37 -10.42
CA PRO A 166 14.63 -10.74 -10.87
C PRO A 166 13.30 -11.47 -11.16
N ARG A 167 13.34 -12.49 -12.02
CA ARG A 167 12.16 -13.25 -12.46
C ARG A 167 11.34 -13.83 -11.29
N TRP A 168 12.00 -14.32 -10.24
CA TRP A 168 11.30 -14.83 -9.06
C TRP A 168 10.44 -13.76 -8.38
N PHE A 169 10.89 -12.50 -8.39
CA PHE A 169 10.13 -11.39 -7.84
C PHE A 169 8.89 -11.06 -8.69
N GLY A 170 8.97 -11.25 -10.01
CA GLY A 170 7.81 -11.17 -10.90
C GLY A 170 6.72 -12.19 -10.53
N TYR A 171 7.10 -13.46 -10.32
CA TYR A 171 6.16 -14.49 -9.87
C TYR A 171 5.62 -14.21 -8.47
N TYR A 172 6.46 -13.74 -7.56
CA TYR A 172 6.05 -13.34 -6.20
C TYR A 172 5.05 -12.18 -6.25
N THR A 173 5.28 -11.19 -7.10
CA THR A 173 4.37 -10.05 -7.30
C THR A 173 3.03 -10.50 -7.88
N ALA A 174 3.02 -11.38 -8.87
CA ALA A 174 1.80 -11.95 -9.42
C ALA A 174 1.00 -12.76 -8.38
N TRP A 175 1.71 -13.56 -7.55
CA TRP A 175 1.09 -14.27 -6.44
C TRP A 175 0.51 -13.31 -5.39
N THR A 176 1.23 -12.25 -5.05
CA THR A 176 0.73 -11.22 -4.13
C THR A 176 -0.55 -10.59 -4.66
N ALA A 177 -0.61 -10.26 -5.96
CA ALA A 177 -1.83 -9.74 -6.58
C ALA A 177 -3.02 -10.69 -6.39
N LEU A 178 -2.82 -12.00 -6.62
CA LEU A 178 -3.88 -13.00 -6.41
C LEU A 178 -4.33 -13.10 -4.94
N MET A 179 -3.45 -12.83 -3.98
CA MET A 179 -3.80 -12.88 -2.56
C MET A 179 -4.66 -11.69 -2.10
N PHE A 180 -4.78 -10.65 -2.92
CA PHE A 180 -5.64 -9.50 -2.65
C PHE A 180 -7.06 -9.65 -3.20
N GLU A 181 -7.24 -10.40 -4.29
CA GLU A 181 -8.55 -10.56 -4.93
C GLU A 181 -9.69 -11.01 -3.98
N PRO A 182 -9.45 -11.87 -2.96
CA PRO A 182 -10.48 -12.25 -1.99
C PRO A 182 -11.07 -11.07 -1.20
N GLY A 183 -10.39 -9.93 -1.12
CA GLY A 183 -10.86 -8.74 -0.43
C GLY A 183 -12.21 -8.25 -0.98
N ALA A 184 -12.41 -8.29 -2.30
CA ALA A 184 -13.67 -7.89 -2.93
C ALA A 184 -14.88 -8.73 -2.46
N LEU A 185 -14.66 -9.96 -2.01
CA LEU A 185 -15.72 -10.84 -1.50
C LEU A 185 -16.25 -10.40 -0.12
N ALA A 186 -15.61 -9.44 0.54
CA ALA A 186 -16.07 -8.91 1.82
C ALA A 186 -17.46 -8.24 1.74
N PHE A 187 -17.88 -7.79 0.56
CA PHE A 187 -19.27 -7.32 0.33
C PHE A 187 -20.32 -8.41 0.52
N LEU A 188 -19.95 -9.68 0.37
CA LEU A 188 -20.90 -10.77 0.32
C LEU A 188 -21.16 -11.43 1.68
N THR A 189 -20.30 -11.16 2.70
CA THR A 189 -20.40 -11.87 3.98
C THR A 189 -19.87 -11.06 5.16
N ARG A 190 -20.55 -11.22 6.29
CA ARG A 190 -20.12 -10.68 7.60
C ARG A 190 -19.40 -11.71 8.48
N SER A 191 -19.09 -12.90 7.94
CA SER A 191 -18.47 -13.98 8.71
C SER A 191 -17.55 -14.86 7.87
N GLY A 192 -16.66 -15.58 8.56
CA GLY A 192 -15.75 -16.51 7.90
C GLY A 192 -14.53 -15.80 7.27
N PRO A 193 -13.79 -16.51 6.42
CA PRO A 193 -12.49 -16.05 5.92
C PRO A 193 -12.58 -14.83 4.99
N PHE A 194 -13.72 -14.54 4.41
CA PHE A 194 -13.95 -13.42 3.48
C PHE A 194 -14.59 -12.19 4.15
N ALA A 195 -14.98 -12.24 5.43
CA ALA A 195 -15.40 -11.03 6.14
C ALA A 195 -14.24 -10.02 6.21
N TRP A 196 -14.53 -8.73 6.36
CA TRP A 196 -13.48 -7.69 6.41
C TRP A 196 -12.42 -7.87 7.51
N ASN A 197 -12.69 -8.70 8.53
CA ASN A 197 -11.75 -9.12 9.57
C ASN A 197 -11.25 -10.55 9.40
N GLY A 198 -11.60 -11.18 8.27
CA GLY A 198 -11.31 -12.59 7.97
C GLY A 198 -9.88 -12.83 7.48
N LEU A 199 -9.51 -14.12 7.47
CA LEU A 199 -8.17 -14.54 7.08
C LEU A 199 -7.82 -14.13 5.65
N LEU A 200 -8.74 -14.30 4.71
CA LEU A 200 -8.47 -14.07 3.28
C LEU A 200 -8.72 -12.61 2.85
N ALA A 201 -9.70 -11.91 3.44
CA ALA A 201 -10.01 -10.54 3.05
C ALA A 201 -9.12 -9.50 3.77
N PHE A 202 -8.59 -9.80 4.96
CA PHE A 202 -7.79 -8.86 5.73
C PHE A 202 -6.36 -9.36 5.97
N TRP A 203 -6.20 -10.50 6.66
CA TRP A 203 -4.88 -10.92 7.14
C TRP A 203 -3.93 -11.33 6.00
N SER A 204 -4.45 -12.06 5.00
CA SER A 204 -3.64 -12.45 3.84
C SER A 204 -3.14 -11.23 3.06
N PRO A 205 -3.98 -10.25 2.64
CA PRO A 205 -3.53 -9.01 2.03
C PRO A 205 -2.53 -8.23 2.89
N VAL A 206 -2.82 -8.01 4.17
CA VAL A 206 -1.93 -7.22 5.05
C VAL A 206 -0.54 -7.86 5.16
N VAL A 207 -0.47 -9.17 5.44
CA VAL A 207 0.82 -9.86 5.59
C VAL A 207 1.59 -9.88 4.26
N THR A 208 0.91 -10.21 3.16
CA THR A 208 1.56 -10.27 1.84
C THR A 208 1.99 -8.89 1.35
N PHE A 209 1.23 -7.83 1.65
CA PHE A 209 1.61 -6.45 1.33
C PHE A 209 2.91 -6.03 2.03
N PHE A 210 2.99 -6.20 3.34
CA PHE A 210 4.20 -5.81 4.07
C PHE A 210 5.41 -6.65 3.67
N ALA A 211 5.24 -7.94 3.42
CA ALA A 211 6.29 -8.80 2.91
C ALA A 211 6.74 -8.36 1.51
N TRP A 212 5.81 -8.09 0.60
CA TRP A 212 6.10 -7.60 -0.73
C TRP A 212 6.80 -6.24 -0.69
N MET A 213 6.33 -5.29 0.12
CA MET A 213 6.94 -3.97 0.27
C MET A 213 8.38 -4.06 0.80
N THR A 214 8.63 -4.97 1.74
CA THR A 214 9.99 -5.20 2.27
C THR A 214 10.93 -5.69 1.17
N VAL A 215 10.50 -6.68 0.39
CA VAL A 215 11.29 -7.21 -0.72
C VAL A 215 11.47 -6.16 -1.82
N MET A 216 10.41 -5.42 -2.20
CA MET A 216 10.49 -4.34 -3.17
C MET A 216 11.50 -3.27 -2.73
N ALA A 217 11.46 -2.83 -1.48
CA ALA A 217 12.41 -1.85 -0.96
C ALA A 217 13.85 -2.35 -1.08
N MET A 218 14.11 -3.61 -0.72
CA MET A 218 15.45 -4.21 -0.87
C MET A 218 15.90 -4.23 -2.34
N MET A 219 15.00 -4.58 -3.27
CA MET A 219 15.33 -4.58 -4.71
C MET A 219 15.64 -3.16 -5.21
N LEU A 220 14.86 -2.17 -4.79
CA LEU A 220 15.08 -0.77 -5.17
C LEU A 220 16.40 -0.22 -4.63
N PHE A 221 16.74 -0.49 -3.37
CA PHE A 221 18.04 -0.08 -2.81
C PHE A 221 19.21 -0.71 -3.56
N ARG A 222 19.12 -2.00 -3.94
CA ARG A 222 20.13 -2.68 -4.76
C ARG A 222 20.24 -2.05 -6.15
N ALA A 223 19.12 -1.80 -6.82
CA ALA A 223 19.12 -1.19 -8.15
C ALA A 223 19.70 0.24 -8.14
N ILE A 224 19.42 1.02 -7.09
CA ILE A 224 20.00 2.36 -6.91
C ILE A 224 21.52 2.29 -6.66
N ALA A 225 22.00 1.32 -5.88
CA ALA A 225 23.44 1.13 -5.64
C ALA A 225 24.17 0.78 -6.96
N GLN A 226 23.67 -0.18 -7.73
CA GLN A 226 24.22 -0.54 -9.03
C GLN A 226 24.26 0.64 -10.03
N GLN A 227 23.28 1.55 -9.93
CA GLN A 227 23.26 2.78 -10.72
C GLN A 227 24.43 3.72 -10.36
N ASP A 228 24.78 3.84 -9.09
CA ASP A 228 25.89 4.68 -8.65
C ASP A 228 27.24 4.10 -9.10
N ASP A 229 27.43 2.79 -8.95
CA ASP A 229 28.67 2.10 -9.31
C ASP A 229 28.93 2.21 -10.83
N GLY A 230 27.92 2.00 -11.67
CA GLY A 230 28.03 2.17 -13.12
C GLY A 230 28.41 3.59 -13.54
N ARG A 231 27.88 4.61 -12.88
CA ARG A 231 28.26 6.02 -13.15
C ARG A 231 29.69 6.32 -12.76
N SER A 232 30.13 5.80 -11.61
CA SER A 232 31.50 6.01 -11.13
C SER A 232 32.53 5.38 -12.08
N ALA A 233 32.23 4.20 -12.63
CA ALA A 233 33.08 3.52 -13.59
C ALA A 233 33.20 4.31 -14.93
N THR A 234 32.11 4.88 -15.42
CA THR A 234 32.11 5.68 -16.67
C THR A 234 32.95 6.96 -16.51
N VAL A 235 32.79 7.67 -15.39
CA VAL A 235 33.57 8.90 -15.12
C VAL A 235 35.08 8.62 -14.97
N ALA A 236 35.44 7.45 -14.43
CA ALA A 236 36.85 7.06 -14.31
C ALA A 236 37.50 6.64 -15.64
N GLN A 237 36.70 6.26 -16.65
CA GLN A 237 37.19 5.93 -18.00
C GLN A 237 37.37 7.18 -18.89
N ASP A 238 36.67 8.27 -18.56
CA ASP A 238 36.71 9.53 -19.34
C ASP A 238 37.83 10.50 -18.84
N GLN A 239 38.61 10.13 -17.83
CA GLN A 239 39.77 10.85 -17.27
C GLN A 239 41.08 10.20 -17.65
#